data_c93cca26ac57ecb8a7e96dc8edccf272
#
_entry.id   c93cca26ac57ecb8a7e96dc8edccf272
#
_cell.length_a   1.000
_cell.length_b   1.000
_cell.length_c   1.000
_cell.angle_alpha   90.00
_cell.angle_beta   90.00
_cell.angle_gamma   90.00
#
_symmetry.space_group_name_H-M   'P 1'
#
loop_
_entity.id
_entity.type
_entity.pdbx_description
1 polymer ?
#
loop_
_entity_poly.entity_id
_entity_poly.type
_entity_poly.pdbx_seq_one_letter_code
_entity_poly.pdbx_strand_id
1 'polypeptide(L)'
;MSSLFYDYDSGPASYEAPAGVLTGEIASKWQYKIKNGKMIYAFESDTKIDDEILKQELGSSGDVQLKNIVRTIQKEQNEIIRNTGDKILVIQGAAGSGKTSVALHRIAYLLYHDREHLKSSNILILSPNSVFSDYISHILPELGEENIREMSFDLFAYKELKDVVSDCEDRYHHMERQMKFPDKKRQKRFRDKQSFAMTGQMESFLAVLEDRLLDLTSVEFKGMQLTEEELIELCYFKFQEIPLLARMDAVKEYFKDQYETLHNRDLSEEEEEIMQRKFDRMYVTKDLYVIYNWLMEECGYEKLPDVPYERRILEYEDVFPMLYLKYRLKGKNEHRNIKHLVIDEMQDYSYLQYVILHTLFSCRMTILGDKAQTLDETMQDVLLFLPKIFGKKMRTIVLNKSYRNTVEIATYAGAINQTTDLELLDRHGKAVEEVRFSEEESMLKAIGENLNVGENGYETAAVIVMTEEKARELYELLKRRGIQVSYIDRDTSVFERGLTVTTFYLAKGLEFDQVFGVFEEEENPLMTQAKYICATRALHELYMYLSLIHISEPTRLRRI
;
A
#
# COMPACT_ATOMS: atom_id res chain seq x y z
N MET A 1 9.56 30.72 -16.32
CA MET A 1 10.52 30.03 -17.22
C MET A 1 10.66 28.53 -16.95
N SER A 2 10.64 28.06 -15.70
CA SER A 2 10.71 26.61 -15.39
C SER A 2 9.53 25.80 -15.96
N SER A 3 8.33 26.38 -16.07
CA SER A 3 7.16 25.74 -16.70
C SER A 3 7.43 25.32 -18.15
N LEU A 4 8.17 26.08 -18.91
CA LEU A 4 8.53 25.75 -20.30
C LEU A 4 9.24 24.39 -20.41
N PHE A 5 10.08 24.06 -19.42
CA PHE A 5 10.82 22.81 -19.42
C PHE A 5 9.91 21.60 -19.16
N TYR A 6 8.87 21.77 -18.35
CA TYR A 6 7.96 20.69 -17.93
C TYR A 6 6.74 20.55 -18.85
N ASP A 7 6.23 21.67 -19.37
CA ASP A 7 4.93 21.70 -20.06
C ASP A 7 5.03 21.50 -21.57
N TYR A 8 6.20 21.77 -22.16
CA TYR A 8 6.38 21.73 -23.61
C TYR A 8 7.52 20.80 -24.01
N ASP A 9 7.34 20.11 -25.11
CA ASP A 9 8.42 19.44 -25.86
C ASP A 9 9.15 20.45 -26.74
N SER A 10 10.13 20.04 -27.59
CA SER A 10 10.74 20.93 -28.58
C SER A 10 9.67 21.40 -29.57
N GLY A 11 9.73 22.68 -29.97
CA GLY A 11 8.76 23.32 -30.85
C GLY A 11 8.03 24.52 -30.22
N PRO A 12 6.83 24.86 -30.69
CA PRO A 12 6.10 26.05 -30.24
C PRO A 12 5.76 25.95 -28.75
N ALA A 13 6.03 26.99 -27.99
CA ALA A 13 5.79 27.06 -26.56
C ALA A 13 5.36 28.46 -26.12
N SER A 14 4.61 28.55 -25.02
CA SER A 14 4.20 29.82 -24.40
C SER A 14 4.27 29.77 -22.88
N TYR A 15 4.49 30.91 -22.25
CA TYR A 15 4.40 31.01 -20.81
C TYR A 15 3.88 32.38 -20.37
N GLU A 16 3.26 32.43 -19.22
CA GLU A 16 2.83 33.66 -18.60
C GLU A 16 4.00 34.36 -17.90
N ALA A 17 4.25 35.60 -18.27
CA ALA A 17 5.19 36.50 -17.63
C ALA A 17 4.42 37.68 -17.03
N PRO A 18 5.00 38.46 -16.08
CA PRO A 18 4.36 39.66 -15.54
C PRO A 18 3.92 40.67 -16.61
N ALA A 19 4.55 40.64 -17.78
CA ALA A 19 4.24 41.52 -18.92
C ALA A 19 3.20 40.94 -19.89
N GLY A 20 2.62 39.75 -19.63
CA GLY A 20 1.67 39.04 -20.47
C GLY A 20 2.19 37.72 -20.98
N VAL A 21 1.41 37.06 -21.86
CA VAL A 21 1.78 35.76 -22.46
C VAL A 21 2.89 35.97 -23.48
N LEU A 22 4.03 35.29 -23.26
CA LEU A 22 5.13 35.23 -24.22
C LEU A 22 5.09 33.89 -24.98
N THR A 23 5.18 33.99 -26.31
CA THR A 23 5.22 32.85 -27.23
C THR A 23 6.58 32.76 -27.88
N GLY A 24 7.06 31.55 -28.15
CA GLY A 24 8.33 31.32 -28.82
C GLY A 24 8.47 29.86 -29.27
N GLU A 25 9.65 29.48 -29.66
CA GLU A 25 9.98 28.14 -30.09
C GLU A 25 11.16 27.60 -29.23
N ILE A 26 11.02 26.39 -28.70
CA ILE A 26 12.10 25.66 -28.02
C ILE A 26 12.89 24.93 -29.08
N ALA A 27 14.10 25.42 -29.37
CA ALA A 27 14.97 24.85 -30.40
C ALA A 27 15.63 23.55 -29.94
N SER A 28 16.02 23.44 -28.68
CA SER A 28 16.58 22.22 -28.10
C SER A 28 16.47 22.23 -26.58
N LYS A 29 16.48 21.03 -25.97
CA LYS A 29 16.55 20.83 -24.52
C LYS A 29 17.73 19.94 -24.18
N TRP A 30 18.52 20.35 -23.21
CA TRP A 30 19.67 19.61 -22.75
C TRP A 30 19.54 19.26 -21.26
N GLN A 31 19.82 18.01 -20.91
CA GLN A 31 19.96 17.56 -19.54
C GLN A 31 21.41 17.20 -19.27
N TYR A 32 21.94 17.62 -18.11
CA TYR A 32 23.29 17.32 -17.71
C TYR A 32 23.40 17.17 -16.19
N LYS A 33 24.39 16.39 -15.74
CA LYS A 33 24.75 16.22 -14.33
C LYS A 33 26.21 16.59 -14.12
N ILE A 34 26.46 17.48 -13.17
CA ILE A 34 27.81 17.86 -12.76
C ILE A 34 27.96 17.44 -11.29
N LYS A 35 29.00 16.66 -10.99
CA LYS A 35 29.37 16.26 -9.62
C LYS A 35 30.85 16.61 -9.39
N ASN A 36 31.13 17.33 -8.31
CA ASN A 36 32.48 17.77 -7.96
C ASN A 36 33.26 18.47 -9.11
N GLY A 37 32.54 19.32 -9.88
CA GLY A 37 33.12 20.05 -11.00
C GLY A 37 33.37 19.23 -12.27
N LYS A 38 32.99 17.94 -12.30
CA LYS A 38 33.09 17.08 -13.46
C LYS A 38 31.71 16.80 -14.06
N MET A 39 31.61 16.90 -15.39
CA MET A 39 30.44 16.49 -16.13
C MET A 39 30.33 14.96 -16.07
N ILE A 40 29.23 14.46 -15.55
CA ILE A 40 28.91 13.02 -15.46
C ILE A 40 28.26 12.58 -16.77
N TYR A 41 27.22 13.33 -17.20
CA TYR A 41 26.58 13.15 -18.49
C TYR A 41 26.02 14.46 -19.02
N ALA A 42 25.85 14.53 -20.34
CA ALA A 42 25.08 15.56 -21.02
C ALA A 42 24.48 14.95 -22.29
N PHE A 43 23.18 15.13 -22.48
CA PHE A 43 22.47 14.67 -23.67
C PHE A 43 21.33 15.62 -24.04
N GLU A 44 21.02 15.63 -25.34
CA GLU A 44 19.86 16.35 -25.87
C GLU A 44 18.64 15.44 -25.82
N SER A 45 17.53 15.95 -25.32
CA SER A 45 16.26 15.23 -25.27
C SER A 45 15.10 16.18 -25.45
N ASP A 46 14.18 15.84 -26.32
CA ASP A 46 12.95 16.61 -26.55
C ASP A 46 12.04 16.62 -25.31
N THR A 47 12.10 15.57 -24.51
CA THR A 47 11.31 15.40 -23.28
C THR A 47 12.21 15.37 -22.04
N LYS A 48 11.70 15.82 -20.91
CA LYS A 48 12.42 15.68 -19.63
C LYS A 48 12.52 14.20 -19.25
N ILE A 49 13.72 13.71 -19.00
CA ILE A 49 13.98 12.37 -18.48
C ILE A 49 14.28 12.50 -16.99
N ASP A 50 13.49 11.84 -16.18
CA ASP A 50 13.61 11.94 -14.72
C ASP A 50 14.34 10.73 -14.11
N ASP A 51 14.25 9.55 -14.72
CA ASP A 51 14.91 8.34 -14.24
C ASP A 51 16.43 8.36 -14.43
N GLU A 52 17.18 8.13 -13.35
CA GLU A 52 18.65 8.21 -13.36
C GLU A 52 19.32 7.13 -14.22
N ILE A 53 18.71 5.93 -14.28
CA ILE A 53 19.26 4.83 -15.11
C ILE A 53 19.14 5.19 -16.59
N LEU A 54 17.97 5.69 -17.00
CA LEU A 54 17.79 6.15 -18.38
C LEU A 54 18.71 7.32 -18.72
N LYS A 55 18.98 8.23 -17.77
CA LYS A 55 19.93 9.34 -17.96
C LYS A 55 21.36 8.85 -18.15
N GLN A 56 21.79 7.85 -17.35
CA GLN A 56 23.13 7.27 -17.47
C GLN A 56 23.31 6.54 -18.79
N GLU A 57 22.34 5.73 -19.20
CA GLU A 57 22.37 5.00 -20.46
C GLU A 57 22.43 5.94 -21.68
N LEU A 58 21.61 6.99 -21.68
CA LEU A 58 21.66 8.00 -22.74
C LEU A 58 22.94 8.82 -22.75
N GLY A 59 23.55 9.03 -21.59
CA GLY A 59 24.82 9.77 -21.48
C GLY A 59 26.03 8.94 -21.92
N SER A 60 25.93 7.61 -21.83
CA SER A 60 27.02 6.68 -22.18
C SER A 60 26.96 6.19 -23.63
N SER A 61 25.79 6.16 -24.25
CA SER A 61 25.55 5.59 -25.57
C SER A 61 25.09 6.63 -26.59
N GLY A 62 25.72 6.61 -27.75
CA GLY A 62 25.30 7.38 -28.93
C GLY A 62 24.24 6.68 -29.80
N ASP A 63 23.73 5.51 -29.38
CA ASP A 63 22.85 4.66 -30.15
C ASP A 63 21.48 5.27 -30.43
N VAL A 64 21.11 5.31 -31.72
CA VAL A 64 19.81 5.84 -32.18
C VAL A 64 18.64 4.94 -31.74
N GLN A 65 18.83 3.62 -31.66
CA GLN A 65 17.81 2.69 -31.24
C GLN A 65 17.47 2.89 -29.75
N LEU A 66 18.50 3.03 -28.92
CA LEU A 66 18.33 3.32 -27.49
C LEU A 66 17.56 4.62 -27.28
N LYS A 67 17.91 5.70 -28.00
CA LYS A 67 17.19 6.97 -27.94
C LYS A 67 15.71 6.84 -28.29
N ASN A 68 15.37 6.03 -29.30
CA ASN A 68 13.99 5.78 -29.69
C ASN A 68 13.20 4.99 -28.63
N ILE A 69 13.82 3.97 -28.01
CA ILE A 69 13.21 3.19 -26.93
C ILE A 69 12.97 4.09 -25.72
N VAL A 70 13.96 4.85 -25.28
CA VAL A 70 13.82 5.78 -24.17
C VAL A 70 12.74 6.82 -24.44
N ARG A 71 12.69 7.37 -25.67
CA ARG A 71 11.62 8.32 -26.06
C ARG A 71 10.22 7.70 -25.97
N THR A 72 10.08 6.42 -26.32
CA THR A 72 8.80 5.72 -26.20
C THR A 72 8.42 5.50 -24.73
N ILE A 73 9.35 5.07 -23.90
CA ILE A 73 9.15 4.93 -22.44
C ILE A 73 8.69 6.26 -21.84
N GLN A 74 9.37 7.36 -22.20
CA GLN A 74 9.04 8.69 -21.71
C GLN A 74 7.65 9.15 -22.16
N LYS A 75 7.25 8.85 -23.39
CA LYS A 75 5.91 9.17 -23.88
C LYS A 75 4.82 8.45 -23.06
N GLU A 76 5.00 7.16 -22.78
CA GLU A 76 4.08 6.37 -21.96
C GLU A 76 4.02 6.91 -20.52
N GLN A 77 5.16 7.23 -19.93
CA GLN A 77 5.25 7.83 -18.61
C GLN A 77 4.59 9.22 -18.54
N ASN A 78 4.81 10.07 -19.53
CA ASN A 78 4.21 11.40 -19.61
C ASN A 78 2.68 11.34 -19.77
N GLU A 79 2.14 10.35 -20.47
CA GLU A 79 0.70 10.12 -20.52
C GLU A 79 0.11 9.90 -19.12
N ILE A 80 0.80 9.15 -18.27
CA ILE A 80 0.40 8.92 -16.88
C ILE A 80 0.57 10.19 -16.04
N ILE A 81 1.74 10.81 -16.10
CA ILE A 81 2.12 11.97 -15.28
C ILE A 81 1.13 13.12 -15.51
N ARG A 82 0.83 13.43 -16.77
CA ARG A 82 -0.02 14.57 -17.17
C ARG A 82 -1.52 14.26 -17.20
N ASN A 83 -1.93 13.06 -16.86
CA ASN A 83 -3.34 12.67 -16.87
C ASN A 83 -4.09 13.36 -15.71
N THR A 84 -4.86 14.37 -16.02
CA THR A 84 -5.74 15.09 -15.08
C THR A 84 -7.23 14.77 -15.30
N GLY A 85 -7.57 14.04 -16.37
CA GLY A 85 -8.95 13.76 -16.76
C GLY A 85 -9.60 12.60 -16.01
N ASP A 86 -8.84 11.54 -15.76
CA ASP A 86 -9.39 10.33 -15.18
C ASP A 86 -9.55 10.45 -13.66
N LYS A 87 -10.71 10.01 -13.15
CA LYS A 87 -10.97 10.02 -11.71
C LYS A 87 -10.16 8.92 -11.01
N ILE A 88 -10.07 7.75 -11.62
CA ILE A 88 -9.34 6.59 -11.09
C ILE A 88 -8.41 6.08 -12.19
N LEU A 89 -7.12 6.19 -11.94
CA LEU A 89 -6.08 5.75 -12.85
C LEU A 89 -5.35 4.55 -12.24
N VAL A 90 -5.41 3.42 -12.93
CA VAL A 90 -4.70 2.18 -12.56
C VAL A 90 -3.48 2.05 -13.45
N ILE A 91 -2.32 1.87 -12.84
CA ILE A 91 -1.04 1.70 -13.52
C ILE A 91 -0.53 0.29 -13.24
N GLN A 92 -0.75 -0.61 -14.19
CA GLN A 92 -0.15 -1.94 -14.18
C GLN A 92 1.21 -1.84 -14.84
N GLY A 93 2.27 -2.16 -14.14
CA GLY A 93 3.60 -2.16 -14.73
C GLY A 93 4.42 -3.35 -14.29
N ALA A 94 5.25 -3.86 -15.18
CA ALA A 94 6.20 -4.91 -14.85
C ALA A 94 7.25 -4.43 -13.84
N ALA A 95 7.98 -5.37 -13.23
CA ALA A 95 9.16 -5.05 -12.45
C ALA A 95 10.15 -4.23 -13.30
N GLY A 96 10.77 -3.21 -12.71
CA GLY A 96 11.72 -2.36 -13.41
C GLY A 96 11.13 -1.40 -14.46
N SER A 97 9.80 -1.23 -14.53
CA SER A 97 9.13 -0.28 -15.47
C SER A 97 9.05 1.17 -14.94
N GLY A 98 9.54 1.44 -13.73
CA GLY A 98 9.55 2.78 -13.14
C GLY A 98 8.21 3.25 -12.58
N LYS A 99 7.28 2.35 -12.23
CA LYS A 99 5.95 2.68 -11.67
C LYS A 99 6.00 3.71 -10.56
N THR A 100 6.83 3.47 -9.55
CA THR A 100 6.97 4.32 -8.37
C THR A 100 7.45 5.72 -8.75
N SER A 101 8.50 5.83 -9.58
CA SER A 101 8.98 7.11 -10.09
C SER A 101 7.89 7.86 -10.86
N VAL A 102 7.16 7.19 -11.74
CA VAL A 102 6.06 7.80 -12.51
C VAL A 102 4.96 8.32 -11.60
N ALA A 103 4.58 7.55 -10.54
CA ALA A 103 3.59 7.98 -9.57
C ALA A 103 4.04 9.22 -8.79
N LEU A 104 5.31 9.27 -8.40
CA LEU A 104 5.89 10.41 -7.68
C LEU A 104 5.94 11.68 -8.54
N HIS A 105 6.39 11.54 -9.80
CA HIS A 105 6.35 12.67 -10.75
C HIS A 105 4.93 13.12 -11.07
N ARG A 106 3.97 12.18 -11.10
CA ARG A 106 2.56 12.51 -11.23
C ARG A 106 2.06 13.33 -10.04
N ILE A 107 2.39 12.94 -8.82
CA ILE A 107 2.03 13.70 -7.62
C ILE A 107 2.60 15.12 -7.69
N ALA A 108 3.88 15.25 -8.00
CA ALA A 108 4.56 16.54 -8.16
C ALA A 108 3.89 17.39 -9.26
N TYR A 109 3.56 16.78 -10.40
CA TYR A 109 2.86 17.46 -11.48
C TYR A 109 1.47 17.94 -11.06
N LEU A 110 0.69 17.10 -10.37
CA LEU A 110 -0.65 17.46 -9.91
C LEU A 110 -0.61 18.61 -8.89
N LEU A 111 0.33 18.59 -7.95
CA LEU A 111 0.54 19.67 -6.98
C LEU A 111 0.90 20.98 -7.68
N TYR A 112 1.79 20.93 -8.66
CA TYR A 112 2.18 22.12 -9.43
C TYR A 112 1.04 22.65 -10.30
N HIS A 113 0.34 21.77 -11.01
CA HIS A 113 -0.68 22.14 -11.98
C HIS A 113 -2.01 22.60 -11.35
N ASP A 114 -2.40 22.00 -10.22
CA ASP A 114 -3.67 22.27 -9.50
C ASP A 114 -3.44 22.87 -8.10
N ARG A 115 -2.38 23.66 -7.93
CA ARG A 115 -1.95 24.20 -6.63
C ARG A 115 -2.99 25.07 -5.93
N GLU A 116 -3.98 25.58 -6.66
CA GLU A 116 -5.08 26.34 -6.07
C GLU A 116 -6.06 25.45 -5.31
N HIS A 117 -6.23 24.19 -5.75
CA HIS A 117 -7.21 23.26 -5.19
C HIS A 117 -6.60 22.04 -4.52
N LEU A 118 -5.35 21.67 -4.85
CA LEU A 118 -4.64 20.51 -4.33
C LEU A 118 -3.38 20.93 -3.60
N LYS A 119 -3.26 20.54 -2.33
CA LYS A 119 -2.08 20.74 -1.49
C LYS A 119 -1.55 19.40 -1.01
N SER A 120 -0.29 19.34 -0.57
CA SER A 120 0.32 18.15 0.02
C SER A 120 -0.54 17.53 1.14
N SER A 121 -1.15 18.36 1.99
CA SER A 121 -2.06 17.93 3.07
C SER A 121 -3.37 17.26 2.58
N ASN A 122 -3.72 17.44 1.30
CA ASN A 122 -4.91 16.81 0.68
C ASN A 122 -4.58 15.50 -0.04
N ILE A 123 -3.33 15.05 0.01
CA ILE A 123 -2.89 13.78 -0.59
C ILE A 123 -2.64 12.78 0.51
N LEU A 124 -3.09 11.56 0.31
CA LEU A 124 -2.76 10.39 1.14
C LEU A 124 -2.12 9.32 0.27
N ILE A 125 -0.98 8.80 0.71
CA ILE A 125 -0.31 7.67 0.09
C ILE A 125 -0.47 6.46 1.00
N LEU A 126 -1.02 5.39 0.44
CA LEU A 126 -1.06 4.07 1.06
C LEU A 126 0.01 3.20 0.41
N SER A 127 1.08 2.95 1.14
CA SER A 127 2.23 2.15 0.71
C SER A 127 2.64 1.18 1.83
N PRO A 128 3.09 -0.04 1.51
CA PRO A 128 3.56 -0.98 2.52
C PRO A 128 4.88 -0.55 3.19
N ASN A 129 5.64 0.32 2.57
CA ASN A 129 6.91 0.83 3.08
C ASN A 129 7.08 2.33 2.78
N SER A 130 8.07 2.97 3.41
CA SER A 130 8.31 4.42 3.37
C SER A 130 9.10 4.91 2.15
N VAL A 131 9.13 4.17 1.04
CA VAL A 131 9.90 4.54 -0.17
C VAL A 131 9.45 5.87 -0.75
N PHE A 132 8.15 6.16 -0.71
CA PHE A 132 7.60 7.42 -1.18
C PHE A 132 8.05 8.60 -0.30
N SER A 133 8.10 8.41 1.02
CA SER A 133 8.50 9.47 1.95
C SER A 133 9.91 9.98 1.67
N ASP A 134 10.85 9.09 1.44
CA ASP A 134 12.25 9.48 1.20
C ASP A 134 12.39 10.28 -0.10
N TYR A 135 11.79 9.81 -1.18
CA TYR A 135 11.83 10.51 -2.47
C TYR A 135 11.09 11.86 -2.44
N ILE A 136 9.90 11.89 -1.84
CA ILE A 136 9.06 13.09 -1.76
C ILE A 136 9.73 14.15 -0.89
N SER A 137 10.41 13.76 0.19
CA SER A 137 11.12 14.69 1.07
C SER A 137 12.19 15.53 0.34
N HIS A 138 12.70 15.04 -0.79
CA HIS A 138 13.67 15.76 -1.60
C HIS A 138 13.03 16.68 -2.65
N ILE A 139 11.87 16.32 -3.19
CA ILE A 139 11.21 17.06 -4.29
C ILE A 139 10.24 18.14 -3.77
N LEU A 140 9.46 17.85 -2.74
CA LEU A 140 8.45 18.79 -2.25
C LEU A 140 8.98 20.14 -1.80
N PRO A 141 10.14 20.23 -1.11
CA PRO A 141 10.71 21.53 -0.74
C PRO A 141 11.05 22.41 -1.94
N GLU A 142 11.45 21.81 -3.08
CA GLU A 142 11.71 22.55 -4.32
C GLU A 142 10.43 23.17 -4.91
N LEU A 143 9.27 22.54 -4.63
CA LEU A 143 7.95 23.03 -5.04
C LEU A 143 7.33 24.00 -4.02
N GLY A 144 7.95 24.19 -2.86
CA GLY A 144 7.40 25.01 -1.76
C GLY A 144 6.26 24.30 -1.00
N GLU A 145 6.17 22.98 -1.10
CA GLU A 145 5.16 22.14 -0.45
C GLU A 145 5.74 21.44 0.79
N GLU A 146 4.87 21.14 1.76
CA GLU A 146 5.20 20.35 2.94
C GLU A 146 5.11 18.84 2.64
N ASN A 147 5.52 18.01 3.61
CA ASN A 147 5.48 16.56 3.50
C ASN A 147 4.06 16.04 3.27
N ILE A 148 3.92 15.08 2.36
CA ILE A 148 2.69 14.34 2.13
C ILE A 148 2.53 13.27 3.21
N ARG A 149 1.27 13.02 3.60
CA ARG A 149 0.95 11.95 4.55
C ARG A 149 1.04 10.59 3.89
N GLU A 150 1.94 9.75 4.39
CA GLU A 150 2.12 8.36 3.99
C GLU A 150 1.89 7.42 5.17
N MET A 151 1.28 6.27 4.91
CA MET A 151 1.12 5.18 5.88
C MET A 151 0.76 3.87 5.19
N SER A 152 0.94 2.74 5.88
CA SER A 152 0.37 1.47 5.44
C SER A 152 -1.15 1.44 5.67
N PHE A 153 -1.86 0.62 4.89
CA PHE A 153 -3.30 0.45 5.10
C PHE A 153 -3.60 -0.30 6.41
N ASP A 154 -2.69 -1.14 6.86
CA ASP A 154 -2.78 -1.82 8.14
C ASP A 154 -2.71 -0.82 9.31
N LEU A 155 -1.77 0.13 9.26
CA LEU A 155 -1.68 1.22 10.24
C LEU A 155 -2.93 2.12 10.21
N PHE A 156 -3.48 2.37 9.01
CA PHE A 156 -4.74 3.09 8.87
C PHE A 156 -5.87 2.33 9.57
N ALA A 157 -6.02 1.03 9.29
CA ALA A 157 -7.05 0.19 9.88
C ALA A 157 -6.92 0.11 11.42
N TYR A 158 -5.70 -0.05 11.94
CA TYR A 158 -5.43 -0.03 13.37
C TYR A 158 -5.88 1.28 14.02
N LYS A 159 -5.53 2.43 13.44
CA LYS A 159 -5.95 3.74 13.96
C LYS A 159 -7.47 3.89 14.01
N GLU A 160 -8.14 3.39 12.98
CA GLU A 160 -9.60 3.42 12.91
C GLU A 160 -10.28 2.45 13.91
N LEU A 161 -9.63 1.34 14.28
CA LEU A 161 -10.18 0.33 15.20
C LEU A 161 -9.77 0.53 16.66
N LYS A 162 -8.98 1.55 16.96
CA LYS A 162 -8.42 1.79 18.30
C LYS A 162 -9.47 1.97 19.41
N ASP A 163 -10.71 2.34 19.09
CA ASP A 163 -11.82 2.42 20.03
C ASP A 163 -12.54 1.06 20.27
N VAL A 164 -12.18 0.02 19.54
CA VAL A 164 -12.79 -1.31 19.59
C VAL A 164 -11.85 -2.36 20.16
N VAL A 165 -10.58 -2.30 19.78
CA VAL A 165 -9.53 -3.27 20.12
C VAL A 165 -8.24 -2.57 20.52
N SER A 166 -7.45 -3.25 21.36
CA SER A 166 -6.17 -2.71 21.84
C SER A 166 -5.06 -2.80 20.80
N ASP A 167 -5.10 -3.83 19.93
CA ASP A 167 -4.09 -4.04 18.89
C ASP A 167 -4.65 -4.84 17.71
N CYS A 168 -3.95 -4.77 16.57
CA CYS A 168 -4.24 -5.52 15.36
C CYS A 168 -2.96 -6.15 14.81
N GLU A 169 -3.03 -7.42 14.41
CA GLU A 169 -1.98 -8.06 13.65
C GLU A 169 -1.85 -7.37 12.28
N ASP A 170 -0.63 -7.07 11.86
CA ASP A 170 -0.35 -6.59 10.52
C ASP A 170 -0.15 -7.74 9.52
N ARG A 171 -0.09 -7.41 8.23
CA ARG A 171 0.15 -8.36 7.14
C ARG A 171 1.42 -9.20 7.34
N TYR A 172 2.51 -8.59 7.77
CA TYR A 172 3.81 -9.26 7.86
C TYR A 172 3.84 -10.27 9.01
N HIS A 173 3.24 -9.94 10.16
CA HIS A 173 3.03 -10.92 11.24
C HIS A 173 2.19 -12.11 10.77
N HIS A 174 1.12 -11.83 10.02
CA HIS A 174 0.28 -12.87 9.44
C HIS A 174 1.07 -13.78 8.50
N MET A 175 1.90 -13.21 7.61
CA MET A 175 2.75 -13.98 6.69
C MET A 175 3.78 -14.82 7.44
N GLU A 176 4.52 -14.23 8.38
CA GLU A 176 5.50 -14.96 9.21
C GLU A 176 4.85 -16.12 9.96
N ARG A 177 3.67 -15.90 10.53
CA ARG A 177 2.91 -16.94 11.20
C ARG A 177 2.50 -18.06 10.25
N GLN A 178 2.07 -17.73 9.02
CA GLN A 178 1.70 -18.72 8.01
C GLN A 178 2.91 -19.53 7.51
N MET A 179 4.06 -18.89 7.34
CA MET A 179 5.30 -19.58 6.96
C MET A 179 5.77 -20.55 8.08
N LYS A 180 5.69 -20.09 9.33
CA LYS A 180 6.14 -20.86 10.50
C LYS A 180 5.19 -21.99 10.89
N PHE A 181 3.89 -21.79 10.73
CA PHE A 181 2.81 -22.71 11.07
C PHE A 181 1.78 -22.81 9.95
N PRO A 182 2.09 -23.52 8.84
CA PRO A 182 1.19 -23.63 7.71
C PRO A 182 -0.12 -24.35 8.09
N ASP A 183 -1.26 -23.67 7.93
CA ASP A 183 -2.59 -24.23 8.17
C ASP A 183 -3.54 -23.92 7.00
N LYS A 184 -3.89 -24.94 6.24
CA LYS A 184 -4.80 -24.82 5.08
C LYS A 184 -6.20 -24.30 5.46
N LYS A 185 -6.70 -24.64 6.66
CA LYS A 185 -8.01 -24.16 7.13
C LYS A 185 -7.97 -22.66 7.41
N ARG A 186 -6.92 -22.21 8.08
CA ARG A 186 -6.69 -20.78 8.35
C ARG A 186 -6.50 -19.97 7.07
N GLN A 187 -5.72 -20.49 6.12
CA GLN A 187 -5.54 -19.85 4.81
C GLN A 187 -6.86 -19.73 4.05
N LYS A 188 -7.70 -20.78 4.07
CA LYS A 188 -9.03 -20.74 3.47
C LYS A 188 -9.91 -19.69 4.16
N ARG A 189 -9.96 -19.70 5.49
CA ARG A 189 -10.75 -18.74 6.28
C ARG A 189 -10.32 -17.28 6.01
N PHE A 190 -9.01 -17.01 5.94
CA PHE A 190 -8.49 -15.71 5.54
C PHE A 190 -9.05 -15.27 4.17
N ARG A 191 -8.92 -16.12 3.15
CA ARG A 191 -9.44 -15.81 1.80
C ARG A 191 -10.94 -15.58 1.78
N ASP A 192 -11.68 -16.43 2.47
CA ASP A 192 -13.13 -16.32 2.53
C ASP A 192 -13.55 -14.98 3.16
N LYS A 193 -12.94 -14.59 4.28
CA LYS A 193 -13.20 -13.31 4.98
C LYS A 193 -12.79 -12.07 4.17
N GLN A 194 -11.88 -12.17 3.21
CA GLN A 194 -11.44 -11.07 2.35
C GLN A 194 -12.17 -11.01 1.00
N SER A 195 -13.13 -11.88 0.77
CA SER A 195 -13.77 -12.10 -0.53
C SER A 195 -15.01 -11.21 -0.77
N PHE A 196 -15.45 -11.18 -2.03
CA PHE A 196 -16.76 -10.64 -2.43
C PHE A 196 -17.93 -11.32 -1.68
N ALA A 197 -17.85 -12.65 -1.48
CA ALA A 197 -18.90 -13.40 -0.79
C ALA A 197 -19.07 -12.91 0.67
N MET A 198 -17.97 -12.65 1.37
CA MET A 198 -18.02 -12.11 2.73
C MET A 198 -18.67 -10.73 2.78
N THR A 199 -18.41 -9.88 1.79
CA THR A 199 -19.10 -8.57 1.71
C THR A 199 -20.61 -8.76 1.60
N GLY A 200 -21.08 -9.72 0.79
CA GLY A 200 -22.51 -10.06 0.69
C GLY A 200 -23.09 -10.60 1.99
N GLN A 201 -22.36 -11.46 2.70
CA GLN A 201 -22.78 -11.97 4.01
C GLN A 201 -22.89 -10.85 5.04
N MET A 202 -21.92 -9.92 5.09
CA MET A 202 -21.97 -8.76 5.96
C MET A 202 -23.17 -7.86 5.66
N GLU A 203 -23.48 -7.61 4.38
CA GLU A 203 -24.68 -6.83 4.01
C GLU A 203 -25.98 -7.54 4.41
N SER A 204 -26.07 -8.85 4.22
CA SER A 204 -27.22 -9.66 4.67
C SER A 204 -27.39 -9.63 6.19
N PHE A 205 -26.27 -9.77 6.92
CA PHE A 205 -26.27 -9.64 8.38
C PHE A 205 -26.75 -8.24 8.83
N LEU A 206 -26.26 -7.18 8.21
CA LEU A 206 -26.65 -5.80 8.53
C LEU A 206 -28.14 -5.56 8.31
N ALA A 207 -28.73 -6.19 7.29
CA ALA A 207 -30.16 -6.04 7.00
C ALA A 207 -31.07 -6.63 8.08
N VAL A 208 -30.61 -7.67 8.79
CA VAL A 208 -31.40 -8.30 9.88
C VAL A 208 -30.95 -7.85 11.28
N LEU A 209 -29.81 -7.13 11.35
CA LEU A 209 -29.25 -6.69 12.62
C LEU A 209 -30.14 -5.65 13.34
N GLU A 210 -30.89 -4.84 12.59
CA GLU A 210 -31.74 -3.80 13.16
C GLU A 210 -32.69 -4.38 14.18
N ASP A 211 -33.37 -5.49 13.85
CA ASP A 211 -34.35 -6.16 14.72
C ASP A 211 -33.71 -6.83 15.95
N ARG A 212 -32.42 -7.18 15.85
CA ARG A 212 -31.68 -7.83 16.94
C ARG A 212 -31.00 -6.83 17.87
N LEU A 213 -30.61 -5.67 17.34
CA LEU A 213 -29.78 -4.68 18.04
C LEU A 213 -30.62 -3.68 18.85
N LEU A 214 -31.84 -3.39 18.41
CA LEU A 214 -32.72 -2.39 19.02
C LEU A 214 -33.87 -3.05 19.78
N ASP A 215 -34.02 -2.67 21.05
CA ASP A 215 -35.15 -2.98 21.90
C ASP A 215 -35.90 -1.67 22.17
N LEU A 216 -36.80 -1.33 21.26
CA LEU A 216 -37.53 -0.05 21.28
C LEU A 216 -38.57 -0.06 22.37
N THR A 217 -38.41 0.79 23.36
CA THR A 217 -39.35 0.97 24.45
C THR A 217 -39.69 2.45 24.61
N SER A 218 -40.96 2.76 24.95
CA SER A 218 -41.38 4.15 25.12
C SER A 218 -40.49 4.93 26.09
N VAL A 219 -40.17 6.17 25.74
CA VAL A 219 -39.39 7.10 26.56
C VAL A 219 -40.28 8.17 27.13
N GLU A 220 -40.23 8.32 28.44
CA GLU A 220 -40.84 9.46 29.15
C GLU A 220 -39.72 10.33 29.73
N PHE A 221 -39.82 11.65 29.52
CA PHE A 221 -38.90 12.62 30.07
C PHE A 221 -39.65 13.89 30.45
N LYS A 222 -39.74 14.15 31.75
CA LYS A 222 -40.35 15.38 32.33
C LYS A 222 -41.74 15.72 31.78
N GLY A 223 -42.61 14.72 31.67
CA GLY A 223 -43.98 14.88 31.20
C GLY A 223 -44.18 14.84 29.69
N MET A 224 -43.10 14.79 28.92
CA MET A 224 -43.12 14.51 27.48
C MET A 224 -42.83 13.04 27.24
N GLN A 225 -43.61 12.40 26.37
CA GLN A 225 -43.49 10.99 26.07
C GLN A 225 -43.25 10.81 24.57
N LEU A 226 -42.40 9.83 24.23
CA LEU A 226 -42.23 9.29 22.89
C LEU A 226 -42.66 7.81 22.95
N THR A 227 -43.71 7.48 22.24
CA THR A 227 -44.27 6.11 22.25
C THR A 227 -43.39 5.14 21.46
N GLU A 228 -43.61 3.85 21.64
CA GLU A 228 -42.92 2.81 20.87
C GLU A 228 -43.22 2.93 19.37
N GLU A 229 -44.48 3.22 18.99
CA GLU A 229 -44.87 3.41 17.59
C GLU A 229 -44.16 4.62 16.96
N GLU A 230 -44.06 5.74 17.69
CA GLU A 230 -43.32 6.92 17.22
C GLU A 230 -41.79 6.63 17.10
N LEU A 231 -41.24 5.85 18.03
CA LEU A 231 -39.84 5.42 17.94
C LEU A 231 -39.60 4.54 16.71
N ILE A 232 -40.49 3.60 16.43
CA ILE A 232 -40.43 2.76 15.22
C ILE A 232 -40.48 3.64 13.96
N GLU A 233 -41.43 4.61 13.92
CA GLU A 233 -41.52 5.54 12.79
C GLU A 233 -40.27 6.37 12.61
N LEU A 234 -39.71 6.90 13.67
CA LEU A 234 -38.47 7.68 13.62
C LEU A 234 -37.28 6.82 13.19
N CYS A 235 -37.09 5.63 13.76
CA CYS A 235 -35.96 4.78 13.51
C CYS A 235 -35.94 4.14 12.12
N TYR A 236 -37.09 3.59 11.69
CA TYR A 236 -37.17 2.77 10.47
C TYR A 236 -37.61 3.56 9.24
N PHE A 237 -38.19 4.75 9.40
CA PHE A 237 -38.64 5.56 8.26
C PHE A 237 -37.94 6.91 8.20
N LYS A 238 -37.98 7.73 9.24
CA LYS A 238 -37.44 9.10 9.19
C LYS A 238 -35.89 9.12 9.16
N PHE A 239 -35.26 8.31 9.98
CA PHE A 239 -33.79 8.27 10.15
C PHE A 239 -33.16 6.98 9.60
N GLN A 240 -33.81 6.26 8.72
CA GLN A 240 -33.31 5.01 8.12
C GLN A 240 -31.96 5.14 7.45
N GLU A 241 -31.67 6.31 6.87
CA GLU A 241 -30.39 6.57 6.20
C GLU A 241 -29.22 6.82 7.17
N ILE A 242 -29.53 7.03 8.47
CA ILE A 242 -28.50 7.21 9.50
C ILE A 242 -27.98 5.83 9.90
N PRO A 243 -26.64 5.67 10.00
CA PRO A 243 -26.04 4.41 10.44
C PRO A 243 -26.61 3.93 11.78
N LEU A 244 -26.83 2.63 11.90
CA LEU A 244 -27.63 2.04 12.97
C LEU A 244 -27.16 2.43 14.39
N LEU A 245 -25.83 2.45 14.66
CA LEU A 245 -25.29 2.85 15.97
C LEU A 245 -25.31 4.36 16.23
N ALA A 246 -25.59 5.19 15.21
CA ALA A 246 -25.78 6.64 15.36
C ALA A 246 -27.26 7.05 15.30
N ARG A 247 -28.15 6.12 14.99
CA ARG A 247 -29.58 6.41 14.74
C ARG A 247 -30.30 6.89 15.97
N MET A 248 -30.06 6.27 17.13
CA MET A 248 -30.66 6.69 18.39
C MET A 248 -30.20 8.08 18.85
N ASP A 249 -28.99 8.47 18.53
CA ASP A 249 -28.54 9.84 18.83
C ASP A 249 -29.33 10.87 18.01
N ALA A 250 -29.64 10.57 16.75
CA ALA A 250 -30.50 11.42 15.93
C ALA A 250 -31.95 11.46 16.44
N VAL A 251 -32.49 10.34 16.91
CA VAL A 251 -33.82 10.29 17.54
C VAL A 251 -33.84 11.09 18.83
N LYS A 252 -32.78 10.97 19.64
CA LYS A 252 -32.62 11.73 20.89
C LYS A 252 -32.56 13.24 20.59
N GLU A 253 -31.75 13.67 19.62
CA GLU A 253 -31.66 15.10 19.25
C GLU A 253 -33.04 15.63 18.78
N TYR A 254 -33.75 14.87 17.97
CA TYR A 254 -35.10 15.23 17.55
C TYR A 254 -36.07 15.39 18.74
N PHE A 255 -36.02 14.47 19.72
CA PHE A 255 -36.83 14.54 20.92
C PHE A 255 -36.42 15.70 21.83
N LYS A 256 -35.12 15.99 21.94
CA LYS A 256 -34.56 17.12 22.66
C LYS A 256 -35.08 18.44 22.09
N ASP A 257 -34.96 18.63 20.76
CA ASP A 257 -35.42 19.84 20.08
C ASP A 257 -36.92 20.09 20.31
N GLN A 258 -37.72 19.04 20.29
CA GLN A 258 -39.13 19.15 20.60
C GLN A 258 -39.39 19.59 22.06
N TYR A 259 -38.64 19.01 23.01
CA TYR A 259 -38.75 19.37 24.43
C TYR A 259 -38.36 20.84 24.68
N GLU A 260 -37.23 21.26 24.14
CA GLU A 260 -36.69 22.63 24.27
C GLU A 260 -37.66 23.65 23.65
N THR A 261 -38.24 23.34 22.50
CA THR A 261 -39.22 24.19 21.82
C THR A 261 -40.49 24.32 22.64
N LEU A 262 -41.02 23.22 23.19
CA LEU A 262 -42.24 23.25 24.01
C LEU A 262 -42.08 24.02 25.32
N HIS A 263 -40.90 23.94 25.94
CA HIS A 263 -40.64 24.54 27.24
C HIS A 263 -39.91 25.88 27.15
N ASN A 264 -39.55 26.31 25.95
CA ASN A 264 -38.78 27.52 25.65
C ASN A 264 -37.54 27.67 26.55
N ARG A 265 -36.81 26.55 26.74
CA ARG A 265 -35.56 26.49 27.49
C ARG A 265 -34.68 25.34 27.01
N ASP A 266 -33.38 25.51 27.07
CA ASP A 266 -32.43 24.46 26.81
C ASP A 266 -32.34 23.49 27.99
N LEU A 267 -31.92 22.25 27.72
CA LEU A 267 -31.60 21.24 28.73
C LEU A 267 -30.25 21.58 29.41
N SER A 268 -30.17 21.30 30.71
CA SER A 268 -28.89 21.28 31.40
C SER A 268 -28.09 20.03 31.05
N GLU A 269 -26.77 20.07 31.27
CA GLU A 269 -25.88 18.92 31.03
C GLU A 269 -26.35 17.64 31.75
N GLU A 270 -26.81 17.78 33.02
CA GLU A 270 -27.34 16.66 33.77
C GLU A 270 -28.62 16.07 33.14
N GLU A 271 -29.49 16.94 32.62
CA GLU A 271 -30.73 16.56 31.96
C GLU A 271 -30.44 15.85 30.63
N GLU A 272 -29.46 16.34 29.87
CA GLU A 272 -28.96 15.68 28.66
C GLU A 272 -28.40 14.29 28.94
N GLU A 273 -27.60 14.13 30.00
CA GLU A 273 -27.06 12.82 30.37
C GLU A 273 -28.16 11.82 30.74
N ILE A 274 -29.19 12.30 31.46
CA ILE A 274 -30.35 11.44 31.82
C ILE A 274 -31.09 11.02 30.56
N MET A 275 -31.29 11.93 29.63
CA MET A 275 -31.93 11.65 28.35
C MET A 275 -31.09 10.66 27.55
N GLN A 276 -29.79 10.90 27.41
CA GLN A 276 -28.85 10.02 26.69
C GLN A 276 -28.94 8.57 27.21
N ARG A 277 -28.91 8.40 28.54
CA ARG A 277 -28.99 7.05 29.14
C ARG A 277 -30.32 6.33 28.82
N LYS A 278 -31.41 7.05 28.63
CA LYS A 278 -32.70 6.45 28.27
C LYS A 278 -32.68 5.91 26.83
N PHE A 279 -32.10 6.66 25.91
CA PHE A 279 -31.96 6.22 24.51
C PHE A 279 -30.89 5.14 24.34
N ASP A 280 -29.78 5.23 25.09
CA ASP A 280 -28.72 4.21 25.04
C ASP A 280 -29.18 2.83 25.51
N ARG A 281 -30.14 2.76 26.43
CA ARG A 281 -30.71 1.49 26.91
C ARG A 281 -31.51 0.73 25.87
N MET A 282 -31.87 1.36 24.76
CA MET A 282 -32.56 0.68 23.65
C MET A 282 -31.61 -0.14 22.80
N TYR A 283 -30.29 0.06 22.94
CA TYR A 283 -29.32 -0.83 22.30
C TYR A 283 -29.07 -2.06 23.19
N VAL A 284 -29.24 -3.24 22.62
CA VAL A 284 -28.82 -4.50 23.27
C VAL A 284 -27.33 -4.46 23.56
N THR A 285 -26.56 -3.91 22.60
CA THR A 285 -25.13 -3.61 22.76
C THR A 285 -24.69 -2.51 21.78
N LYS A 286 -23.73 -1.69 22.17
CA LYS A 286 -23.01 -0.76 21.28
C LYS A 286 -21.58 -1.24 21.01
N ASP A 287 -21.15 -2.36 21.63
CA ASP A 287 -19.81 -2.90 21.46
C ASP A 287 -19.69 -3.62 20.13
N LEU A 288 -18.95 -3.01 19.21
CA LEU A 288 -18.71 -3.55 17.88
C LEU A 288 -18.03 -4.93 17.91
N TYR A 289 -17.22 -5.21 18.92
CA TYR A 289 -16.57 -6.50 19.10
C TYR A 289 -17.58 -7.62 19.34
N VAL A 290 -18.61 -7.33 20.13
CA VAL A 290 -19.74 -8.26 20.38
C VAL A 290 -20.58 -8.45 19.12
N ILE A 291 -20.90 -7.36 18.41
CA ILE A 291 -21.67 -7.41 17.16
C ILE A 291 -20.91 -8.21 16.10
N TYR A 292 -19.58 -8.04 16.03
CA TYR A 292 -18.73 -8.84 15.12
C TYR A 292 -18.77 -10.34 15.46
N ASN A 293 -18.81 -10.70 16.74
CA ASN A 293 -18.98 -12.09 17.16
C ASN A 293 -20.34 -12.69 16.75
N TRP A 294 -21.40 -11.88 16.69
CA TRP A 294 -22.68 -12.32 16.13
C TRP A 294 -22.59 -12.60 14.62
N LEU A 295 -21.87 -11.76 13.89
CA LEU A 295 -21.59 -12.00 12.47
C LEU A 295 -20.78 -13.29 12.27
N MET A 296 -19.74 -13.51 13.07
CA MET A 296 -18.93 -14.73 12.98
C MET A 296 -19.76 -16.00 13.21
N GLU A 297 -20.62 -15.98 14.20
CA GLU A 297 -21.54 -17.08 14.49
C GLU A 297 -22.50 -17.35 13.33
N GLU A 298 -23.09 -16.31 12.73
CA GLU A 298 -24.02 -16.43 11.61
C GLU A 298 -23.31 -16.94 10.33
N CYS A 299 -22.07 -16.54 10.10
CA CYS A 299 -21.23 -17.02 9.00
C CYS A 299 -20.64 -18.42 9.24
N GLY A 300 -20.82 -19.00 10.44
CA GLY A 300 -20.26 -20.31 10.80
C GLY A 300 -18.77 -20.28 11.11
N TYR A 301 -18.21 -19.12 11.45
CA TYR A 301 -16.83 -18.96 11.88
C TYR A 301 -16.71 -19.02 13.41
N GLU A 302 -15.50 -19.29 13.88
CA GLU A 302 -15.16 -19.24 15.28
C GLU A 302 -15.24 -17.79 15.80
N LYS A 303 -15.85 -17.61 16.99
CA LYS A 303 -15.94 -16.31 17.65
C LYS A 303 -14.58 -15.85 18.16
N LEU A 304 -14.38 -14.54 18.17
CA LEU A 304 -13.25 -13.95 18.89
C LEU A 304 -13.39 -14.21 20.40
N PRO A 305 -12.28 -14.31 21.13
CA PRO A 305 -12.29 -14.55 22.57
C PRO A 305 -13.06 -13.48 23.34
N ASP A 306 -13.86 -13.88 24.34
CA ASP A 306 -14.50 -12.95 25.27
C ASP A 306 -13.49 -12.47 26.30
N VAL A 307 -12.87 -11.33 26.03
CA VAL A 307 -11.79 -10.73 26.84
C VAL A 307 -12.02 -9.22 26.99
N PRO A 308 -11.50 -8.60 28.07
CA PRO A 308 -11.54 -7.15 28.23
C PRO A 308 -10.74 -6.45 27.13
N TYR A 309 -11.05 -5.15 26.91
CA TYR A 309 -10.48 -4.32 25.84
C TYR A 309 -8.96 -4.44 25.72
N GLU A 310 -8.22 -4.41 26.82
CA GLU A 310 -6.75 -4.45 26.87
C GLU A 310 -6.15 -5.74 26.30
N ARG A 311 -6.95 -6.78 26.15
CA ARG A 311 -6.56 -8.08 25.60
C ARG A 311 -7.20 -8.38 24.25
N ARG A 312 -7.99 -7.45 23.70
CA ARG A 312 -8.60 -7.60 22.37
C ARG A 312 -7.52 -7.32 21.32
N ILE A 313 -6.95 -8.37 20.78
CA ILE A 313 -6.00 -8.33 19.65
C ILE A 313 -6.66 -9.02 18.47
N LEU A 314 -6.79 -8.33 17.35
CA LEU A 314 -7.33 -8.92 16.13
C LEU A 314 -6.26 -9.64 15.33
N GLU A 315 -6.54 -10.87 14.90
CA GLU A 315 -5.78 -11.48 13.82
C GLU A 315 -6.05 -10.74 12.51
N TYR A 316 -5.08 -10.71 11.62
CA TYR A 316 -5.14 -9.96 10.35
C TYR A 316 -6.39 -10.27 9.52
N GLU A 317 -6.87 -11.52 9.55
CA GLU A 317 -8.08 -11.96 8.83
C GLU A 317 -9.36 -11.25 9.28
N ASP A 318 -9.40 -10.73 10.51
CA ASP A 318 -10.57 -10.09 11.12
C ASP A 318 -10.51 -8.55 11.08
N VAL A 319 -9.35 -7.97 10.78
CA VAL A 319 -9.13 -6.51 10.81
C VAL A 319 -10.06 -5.79 9.82
N PHE A 320 -10.04 -6.18 8.56
CA PHE A 320 -10.81 -5.49 7.52
C PHE A 320 -12.31 -5.81 7.54
N PRO A 321 -12.75 -7.05 7.84
CA PRO A 321 -14.18 -7.31 8.08
C PRO A 321 -14.74 -6.47 9.24
N MET A 322 -14.01 -6.36 10.36
CA MET A 322 -14.44 -5.52 11.49
C MET A 322 -14.43 -4.02 11.13
N LEU A 323 -13.43 -3.56 10.38
CA LEU A 323 -13.38 -2.18 9.89
C LEU A 323 -14.55 -1.85 8.97
N TYR A 324 -14.91 -2.75 8.06
CA TYR A 324 -16.09 -2.61 7.21
C TYR A 324 -17.37 -2.50 8.02
N LEU A 325 -17.57 -3.40 8.96
CA LEU A 325 -18.72 -3.40 9.86
C LEU A 325 -18.82 -2.10 10.67
N LYS A 326 -17.69 -1.60 11.18
CA LYS A 326 -17.62 -0.31 11.88
C LYS A 326 -18.18 0.83 11.04
N TYR A 327 -17.73 0.96 9.81
CA TYR A 327 -18.17 2.04 8.92
C TYR A 327 -19.65 1.93 8.54
N ARG A 328 -20.15 0.72 8.39
CA ARG A 328 -21.56 0.50 8.10
C ARG A 328 -22.45 0.83 9.29
N LEU A 329 -22.00 0.57 10.52
CA LEU A 329 -22.79 0.75 11.74
C LEU A 329 -22.65 2.13 12.39
N LYS A 330 -21.44 2.72 12.41
CA LYS A 330 -21.18 4.03 13.04
C LYS A 330 -21.22 5.20 12.05
N GLY A 331 -21.19 4.91 10.76
CA GLY A 331 -21.08 5.91 9.71
C GLY A 331 -19.63 6.17 9.30
N LYS A 332 -19.52 6.85 8.18
CA LYS A 332 -18.24 7.19 7.56
C LYS A 332 -17.74 8.49 8.16
N ASN A 333 -16.58 8.49 8.77
CA ASN A 333 -15.78 9.70 8.76
C ASN A 333 -15.22 9.83 7.34
N GLU A 334 -16.00 10.43 6.45
CA GLU A 334 -15.49 10.68 5.11
C GLU A 334 -14.24 11.54 5.23
N HIS A 335 -13.13 11.01 4.72
CA HIS A 335 -11.87 11.75 4.64
C HIS A 335 -11.97 12.82 3.52
N ARG A 336 -12.95 13.72 3.64
CA ARG A 336 -13.28 14.76 2.64
C ARG A 336 -12.14 15.73 2.37
N ASN A 337 -11.22 15.86 3.32
CA ASN A 337 -10.01 16.64 3.16
C ASN A 337 -9.03 15.99 2.18
N ILE A 338 -9.09 14.66 1.97
CA ILE A 338 -8.28 13.96 0.99
C ILE A 338 -8.91 14.13 -0.39
N LYS A 339 -8.17 14.78 -1.29
CA LYS A 339 -8.57 15.04 -2.68
C LYS A 339 -7.90 14.10 -3.67
N HIS A 340 -6.80 13.48 -3.27
CA HIS A 340 -6.08 12.50 -4.07
C HIS A 340 -5.55 11.36 -3.19
N LEU A 341 -5.90 10.13 -3.54
CA LEU A 341 -5.40 8.92 -2.90
C LEU A 341 -4.45 8.19 -3.83
N VAL A 342 -3.28 7.84 -3.34
CA VAL A 342 -2.32 7.00 -4.06
C VAL A 342 -2.26 5.64 -3.35
N ILE A 343 -2.40 4.56 -4.10
CA ILE A 343 -2.34 3.19 -3.59
C ILE A 343 -1.19 2.49 -4.31
N ASP A 344 -0.15 2.15 -3.58
CA ASP A 344 0.98 1.38 -4.09
C ASP A 344 0.80 -0.12 -3.82
N GLU A 345 1.51 -0.95 -4.60
CA GLU A 345 1.46 -2.41 -4.51
C GLU A 345 0.02 -2.96 -4.58
N MET A 346 -0.74 -2.47 -5.57
CA MET A 346 -2.17 -2.75 -5.74
C MET A 346 -2.55 -4.23 -5.65
N GLN A 347 -1.66 -5.13 -6.06
CA GLN A 347 -1.90 -6.57 -6.11
C GLN A 347 -1.99 -7.22 -4.72
N ASP A 348 -1.58 -6.49 -3.69
CA ASP A 348 -1.56 -6.98 -2.33
C ASP A 348 -2.81 -6.63 -1.53
N TYR A 349 -3.75 -5.91 -2.15
CA TYR A 349 -5.01 -5.55 -1.50
C TYR A 349 -6.12 -6.51 -1.91
N SER A 350 -6.92 -6.93 -0.93
CA SER A 350 -8.08 -7.80 -1.13
C SER A 350 -9.27 -7.05 -1.74
N TYR A 351 -10.26 -7.82 -2.21
CA TYR A 351 -11.54 -7.28 -2.65
C TYR A 351 -12.19 -6.40 -1.58
N LEU A 352 -12.27 -6.90 -0.35
CA LEU A 352 -12.88 -6.17 0.78
C LEU A 352 -12.14 -4.87 1.09
N GLN A 353 -10.80 -4.89 1.03
CA GLN A 353 -9.99 -3.69 1.25
C GLN A 353 -10.29 -2.61 0.20
N TYR A 354 -10.44 -2.95 -1.07
CA TYR A 354 -10.84 -2.00 -2.11
C TYR A 354 -12.27 -1.49 -1.95
N VAL A 355 -13.20 -2.33 -1.48
CA VAL A 355 -14.56 -1.89 -1.15
C VAL A 355 -14.53 -0.85 -0.02
N ILE A 356 -13.72 -1.06 1.01
CA ILE A 356 -13.52 -0.10 2.10
C ILE A 356 -12.95 1.21 1.56
N LEU A 357 -11.88 1.15 0.77
CA LEU A 357 -11.23 2.33 0.19
C LEU A 357 -12.19 3.13 -0.70
N HIS A 358 -12.95 2.44 -1.55
CA HIS A 358 -13.97 3.09 -2.39
C HIS A 358 -15.08 3.75 -1.57
N THR A 359 -15.41 3.16 -0.44
CA THR A 359 -16.43 3.67 0.48
C THR A 359 -15.97 4.92 1.22
N LEU A 360 -14.70 4.97 1.64
CA LEU A 360 -14.13 6.05 2.45
C LEU A 360 -13.67 7.25 1.64
N PHE A 361 -13.16 7.00 0.44
CA PHE A 361 -12.51 8.03 -0.38
C PHE A 361 -13.30 8.26 -1.68
N SER A 362 -14.03 9.36 -1.73
CA SER A 362 -14.74 9.78 -2.94
C SER A 362 -13.85 10.58 -3.93
N CYS A 363 -12.58 10.76 -3.59
CA CYS A 363 -11.59 11.56 -4.30
C CYS A 363 -11.05 10.90 -5.58
N ARG A 364 -10.10 11.57 -6.25
CA ARG A 364 -9.30 10.98 -7.33
C ARG A 364 -8.33 9.95 -6.77
N MET A 365 -8.05 8.89 -7.54
CA MET A 365 -7.13 7.83 -7.12
C MET A 365 -6.10 7.52 -8.21
N THR A 366 -4.87 7.29 -7.78
CA THR A 366 -3.82 6.67 -8.59
C THR A 366 -3.45 5.35 -7.93
N ILE A 367 -3.70 4.24 -8.61
CA ILE A 367 -3.49 2.87 -8.11
C ILE A 367 -2.38 2.26 -8.94
N LEU A 368 -1.30 1.83 -8.33
CA LEU A 368 -0.14 1.28 -9.03
C LEU A 368 0.30 -0.04 -8.43
N GLY A 369 0.86 -0.89 -9.28
CA GLY A 369 1.42 -2.17 -8.83
C GLY A 369 1.79 -3.09 -9.99
N ASP A 370 2.20 -4.28 -9.62
CA ASP A 370 2.57 -5.35 -10.53
C ASP A 370 1.86 -6.64 -10.10
N LYS A 371 0.87 -7.06 -10.88
CA LYS A 371 0.12 -8.29 -10.57
C LYS A 371 1.02 -9.53 -10.42
N ALA A 372 2.18 -9.53 -11.06
CA ALA A 372 3.15 -10.61 -10.98
C ALA A 372 3.91 -10.66 -9.64
N GLN A 373 3.89 -9.57 -8.86
CA GLN A 373 4.54 -9.47 -7.54
C GLN A 373 3.57 -9.64 -6.36
N THR A 374 2.45 -10.33 -6.54
CA THR A 374 1.53 -10.61 -5.43
C THR A 374 2.21 -11.44 -4.34
N LEU A 375 1.92 -11.13 -3.08
CA LEU A 375 2.40 -11.92 -1.94
C LEU A 375 1.54 -13.16 -1.67
N ASP A 376 0.36 -13.25 -2.23
CA ASP A 376 -0.57 -14.38 -2.10
C ASP A 376 -1.17 -14.74 -3.47
N GLU A 377 -0.62 -15.78 -4.10
CA GLU A 377 -1.11 -16.29 -5.39
C GLU A 377 -2.55 -16.82 -5.34
N THR A 378 -3.07 -17.07 -4.15
CA THR A 378 -4.44 -17.55 -3.96
C THR A 378 -5.48 -16.43 -3.99
N MET A 379 -5.04 -15.18 -3.96
CA MET A 379 -5.90 -14.01 -4.14
C MET A 379 -6.35 -13.86 -5.59
N GLN A 380 -7.55 -13.33 -5.77
CA GLN A 380 -8.06 -13.03 -7.11
C GLN A 380 -7.22 -11.92 -7.76
N ASP A 381 -6.98 -12.03 -9.07
CA ASP A 381 -6.34 -10.96 -9.86
C ASP A 381 -7.11 -9.64 -9.65
N VAL A 382 -6.42 -8.67 -9.10
CA VAL A 382 -6.96 -7.35 -8.76
C VAL A 382 -7.59 -6.66 -9.99
N LEU A 383 -7.02 -6.83 -11.16
CA LEU A 383 -7.52 -6.25 -12.40
C LEU A 383 -8.88 -6.81 -12.84
N LEU A 384 -9.29 -7.99 -12.35
CA LEU A 384 -10.59 -8.59 -12.64
C LEU A 384 -11.73 -8.01 -11.80
N PHE A 385 -11.43 -7.52 -10.59
CA PHE A 385 -12.48 -7.01 -9.71
C PHE A 385 -12.49 -5.49 -9.54
N LEU A 386 -11.37 -4.79 -9.76
CA LEU A 386 -11.36 -3.31 -9.72
C LEU A 386 -12.44 -2.65 -10.60
N PRO A 387 -12.67 -3.11 -11.85
CA PRO A 387 -13.75 -2.55 -12.68
C PRO A 387 -15.15 -2.74 -12.09
N LYS A 388 -15.35 -3.79 -11.27
CA LYS A 388 -16.64 -4.04 -10.60
C LYS A 388 -16.88 -3.08 -9.45
N ILE A 389 -15.81 -2.65 -8.75
CA ILE A 389 -15.87 -1.71 -7.63
C ILE A 389 -15.96 -0.27 -8.13
N PHE A 390 -15.08 0.12 -9.06
CA PHE A 390 -14.92 1.50 -9.50
C PHE A 390 -15.75 1.86 -10.74
N GLY A 391 -16.22 0.86 -11.47
CA GLY A 391 -17.07 1.05 -12.67
C GLY A 391 -16.35 1.75 -13.82
N LYS A 392 -17.14 2.45 -14.65
CA LYS A 392 -16.66 3.10 -15.89
C LYS A 392 -15.73 4.30 -15.68
N LYS A 393 -15.53 4.76 -14.46
CA LYS A 393 -14.67 5.92 -14.12
C LYS A 393 -13.19 5.54 -13.97
N MET A 394 -12.87 4.28 -14.19
CA MET A 394 -11.52 3.72 -14.09
C MET A 394 -10.89 3.61 -15.48
N ARG A 395 -9.65 4.05 -15.59
CA ARG A 395 -8.77 3.80 -16.74
C ARG A 395 -7.55 3.00 -16.28
N THR A 396 -7.19 1.99 -17.07
CA THR A 396 -5.96 1.22 -16.83
C THR A 396 -4.94 1.52 -17.91
N ILE A 397 -3.70 1.82 -17.49
CA ILE A 397 -2.54 1.96 -18.37
C ILE A 397 -1.55 0.85 -18.00
N VAL A 398 -0.98 0.21 -19.01
CA VAL A 398 -0.04 -0.89 -18.84
C VAL A 398 1.35 -0.45 -19.30
N LEU A 399 2.36 -0.60 -18.42
CA LEU A 399 3.76 -0.35 -18.69
C LEU A 399 4.47 -1.70 -18.89
N ASN A 400 4.71 -2.08 -20.15
CA ASN A 400 5.29 -3.38 -20.49
C ASN A 400 6.82 -3.36 -20.62
N LYS A 401 7.45 -2.18 -20.54
CA LYS A 401 8.87 -2.01 -20.73
C LYS A 401 9.62 -2.05 -19.41
N SER A 402 10.55 -2.97 -19.27
CA SER A 402 11.49 -3.03 -18.15
C SER A 402 12.85 -2.49 -18.59
N TYR A 403 13.37 -1.52 -17.85
CA TYR A 403 14.62 -0.84 -18.17
C TYR A 403 15.59 -0.71 -16.99
N ARG A 404 15.13 -1.01 -15.77
CA ARG A 404 15.95 -0.89 -14.57
C ARG A 404 16.86 -2.07 -14.34
N ASN A 405 16.35 -3.29 -14.57
CA ASN A 405 17.13 -4.51 -14.46
C ASN A 405 17.95 -4.74 -15.73
N THR A 406 19.08 -5.46 -15.64
CA THR A 406 19.80 -5.94 -16.82
C THR A 406 18.99 -7.03 -17.53
N VAL A 407 19.28 -7.26 -18.82
CA VAL A 407 18.65 -8.31 -19.63
C VAL A 407 18.76 -9.68 -18.94
N GLU A 408 19.92 -9.98 -18.35
CA GLU A 408 20.19 -11.25 -17.67
C GLU A 408 19.31 -11.42 -16.44
N ILE A 409 19.18 -10.39 -15.61
CA ILE A 409 18.33 -10.43 -14.40
C ILE A 409 16.86 -10.51 -14.80
N ALA A 410 16.41 -9.68 -15.74
CA ALA A 410 15.02 -9.68 -16.21
C ALA A 410 14.62 -11.02 -16.86
N THR A 411 15.53 -11.64 -17.63
CA THR A 411 15.33 -12.96 -18.24
C THR A 411 15.23 -14.05 -17.16
N TYR A 412 16.11 -14.01 -16.16
CA TYR A 412 16.07 -14.94 -15.03
C TYR A 412 14.76 -14.82 -14.24
N ALA A 413 14.35 -13.59 -13.90
CA ALA A 413 13.09 -13.33 -13.21
C ALA A 413 11.88 -13.78 -14.04
N GLY A 414 11.89 -13.52 -15.36
CA GLY A 414 10.86 -13.97 -16.28
C GLY A 414 10.74 -15.50 -16.37
N ALA A 415 11.85 -16.23 -16.29
CA ALA A 415 11.86 -17.69 -16.27
C ALA A 415 11.23 -18.23 -14.98
N ILE A 416 11.46 -17.61 -13.81
CA ILE A 416 10.82 -18.01 -12.54
C ILE A 416 9.30 -17.86 -12.62
N ASN A 417 8.79 -16.76 -13.15
CA ASN A 417 7.37 -16.42 -13.17
C ASN A 417 6.66 -16.77 -14.51
N GLN A 418 7.35 -17.45 -15.43
CA GLN A 418 6.84 -17.83 -16.75
C GLN A 418 6.24 -16.66 -17.56
N THR A 419 6.76 -15.45 -17.36
CA THR A 419 6.35 -14.24 -18.07
C THR A 419 7.23 -14.03 -19.31
N THR A 420 6.60 -13.96 -20.50
CA THR A 420 7.31 -13.82 -21.81
C THR A 420 7.10 -12.46 -22.48
N ASP A 421 6.17 -11.63 -21.99
CA ASP A 421 5.69 -10.45 -22.72
C ASP A 421 6.37 -9.12 -22.32
N LEU A 422 7.59 -9.18 -21.76
CA LEU A 422 8.33 -7.99 -21.37
C LEU A 422 9.23 -7.48 -22.52
N GLU A 423 9.08 -6.21 -22.87
CA GLU A 423 10.05 -5.51 -23.69
C GLU A 423 11.22 -5.05 -22.81
N LEU A 424 12.39 -5.61 -23.01
CA LEU A 424 13.59 -5.29 -22.24
C LEU A 424 14.40 -4.19 -22.96
N LEU A 425 14.93 -3.24 -22.18
CA LEU A 425 15.98 -2.37 -22.66
C LEU A 425 17.25 -3.21 -22.83
N ASP A 426 17.99 -3.00 -23.95
CA ASP A 426 19.24 -3.71 -24.26
C ASP A 426 20.39 -3.22 -23.34
N ARG A 427 20.23 -3.52 -22.04
CA ARG A 427 21.17 -3.18 -20.97
C ARG A 427 21.71 -4.47 -20.40
N HIS A 428 22.92 -4.83 -20.80
CA HIS A 428 23.59 -6.04 -20.37
C HIS A 428 24.42 -5.85 -19.10
N GLY A 429 24.49 -6.90 -18.29
CA GLY A 429 25.25 -6.97 -17.06
C GLY A 429 25.87 -8.33 -16.84
N LYS A 430 26.21 -8.63 -15.60
CA LYS A 430 26.73 -9.93 -15.21
C LYS A 430 25.63 -10.99 -15.32
N ALA A 431 25.99 -12.19 -15.79
CA ALA A 431 25.08 -13.35 -15.76
C ALA A 431 24.65 -13.66 -14.33
N VAL A 432 23.39 -14.05 -14.14
CA VAL A 432 22.88 -14.46 -12.82
C VAL A 432 23.59 -15.74 -12.39
N GLU A 433 24.13 -15.74 -11.19
CA GLU A 433 24.81 -16.90 -10.60
C GLU A 433 23.87 -17.60 -9.63
N GLU A 434 23.48 -18.85 -9.96
CA GLU A 434 22.74 -19.72 -9.03
C GLU A 434 23.71 -20.79 -8.48
N VAL A 435 23.91 -20.78 -7.15
CA VAL A 435 24.88 -21.66 -6.48
C VAL A 435 24.21 -22.37 -5.30
N ARG A 436 24.46 -23.68 -5.19
CA ARG A 436 23.98 -24.51 -4.09
C ARG A 436 25.05 -24.67 -3.02
N PHE A 437 24.66 -24.46 -1.78
CA PHE A 437 25.54 -24.59 -0.63
C PHE A 437 25.02 -25.65 0.35
N SER A 438 25.90 -26.59 0.72
CA SER A 438 25.67 -27.58 1.78
C SER A 438 26.09 -27.09 3.16
N GLU A 439 26.88 -26.01 3.23
CA GLU A 439 27.42 -25.43 4.46
C GLU A 439 27.20 -23.91 4.48
N GLU A 440 26.65 -23.42 5.58
CA GLU A 440 26.39 -21.99 5.78
C GLU A 440 27.67 -21.16 5.77
N GLU A 441 28.77 -21.71 6.33
CA GLU A 441 30.08 -21.07 6.34
C GLU A 441 30.61 -20.76 4.92
N SER A 442 30.41 -21.70 4.00
CA SER A 442 30.82 -21.54 2.58
C SER A 442 29.97 -20.50 1.87
N MET A 443 28.67 -20.44 2.17
CA MET A 443 27.75 -19.43 1.63
C MET A 443 28.11 -18.01 2.12
N LEU A 444 28.34 -17.86 3.43
CA LEU A 444 28.74 -16.58 4.02
C LEU A 444 30.09 -16.09 3.48
N LYS A 445 31.02 -17.01 3.22
CA LYS A 445 32.29 -16.69 2.58
C LYS A 445 32.07 -16.19 1.14
N ALA A 446 31.22 -16.87 0.39
CA ALA A 446 30.87 -16.45 -0.99
C ALA A 446 30.19 -15.08 -1.03
N ILE A 447 29.29 -14.75 -0.08
CA ILE A 447 28.73 -13.40 0.05
C ILE A 447 29.86 -12.37 0.23
N GLY A 448 30.79 -12.61 1.17
CA GLY A 448 31.90 -11.68 1.43
C GLY A 448 32.86 -11.51 0.26
N GLU A 449 33.15 -12.58 -0.49
CA GLU A 449 34.02 -12.55 -1.66
C GLU A 449 33.41 -11.85 -2.88
N ASN A 450 32.09 -11.96 -3.06
CA ASN A 450 31.37 -11.36 -4.18
C ASN A 450 30.80 -9.97 -3.86
N LEU A 451 30.83 -9.54 -2.59
CA LEU A 451 30.30 -8.23 -2.19
C LEU A 451 31.13 -7.10 -2.82
N ASN A 452 30.48 -6.27 -3.61
CA ASN A 452 31.11 -5.17 -4.34
C ASN A 452 30.51 -3.81 -3.94
N VAL A 453 30.54 -3.51 -2.63
CA VAL A 453 30.05 -2.23 -2.09
C VAL A 453 31.22 -1.42 -1.53
N GLY A 454 31.28 -0.12 -1.86
CA GLY A 454 32.30 0.79 -1.34
C GLY A 454 32.61 1.94 -2.27
N GLU A 455 33.70 2.66 -2.00
CA GLU A 455 34.07 3.89 -2.74
C GLU A 455 34.22 3.70 -4.27
N ASN A 456 34.65 2.54 -4.71
CA ASN A 456 34.83 2.18 -6.13
C ASN A 456 33.83 1.11 -6.61
N GLY A 457 32.88 0.70 -5.78
CA GLY A 457 31.86 -0.30 -6.06
C GLY A 457 30.47 0.29 -6.13
N TYR A 458 29.51 -0.56 -5.85
CA TYR A 458 28.10 -0.19 -5.75
C TYR A 458 27.79 0.63 -4.48
N GLU A 459 26.71 1.40 -4.52
CA GLU A 459 26.25 2.15 -3.36
C GLU A 459 25.45 1.25 -2.40
N THR A 460 24.72 0.27 -2.93
CA THR A 460 23.79 -0.58 -2.18
C THR A 460 23.90 -2.05 -2.54
N ALA A 461 23.79 -2.90 -1.53
CA ALA A 461 23.61 -4.35 -1.71
C ALA A 461 22.62 -4.90 -0.69
N ALA A 462 21.94 -6.00 -1.03
CA ALA A 462 21.05 -6.68 -0.12
C ALA A 462 21.27 -8.18 -0.05
N VAL A 463 21.15 -8.74 1.15
CA VAL A 463 20.90 -10.17 1.37
C VAL A 463 19.42 -10.33 1.67
N ILE A 464 18.70 -11.05 0.80
CA ILE A 464 17.25 -11.22 0.88
C ILE A 464 16.92 -12.67 1.21
N VAL A 465 16.09 -12.88 2.23
CA VAL A 465 15.72 -14.20 2.77
C VAL A 465 14.21 -14.34 2.94
N MET A 466 13.76 -15.55 3.31
CA MET A 466 12.33 -15.84 3.51
C MET A 466 11.74 -15.24 4.78
N THR A 467 12.41 -15.37 5.93
CA THR A 467 11.86 -15.07 7.26
C THR A 467 12.72 -14.08 8.05
N GLU A 468 12.09 -13.33 8.96
CA GLU A 468 12.82 -12.42 9.86
C GLU A 468 13.82 -13.16 10.76
N GLU A 469 13.48 -14.37 11.17
CA GLU A 469 14.38 -15.20 11.98
C GLU A 469 15.70 -15.47 11.22
N LYS A 470 15.60 -15.87 9.95
CA LYS A 470 16.78 -16.10 9.11
C LYS A 470 17.52 -14.81 8.75
N ALA A 471 16.79 -13.73 8.55
CA ALA A 471 17.40 -12.42 8.30
C ALA A 471 18.24 -11.96 9.50
N ARG A 472 17.72 -12.09 10.70
CA ARG A 472 18.42 -11.74 11.93
C ARG A 472 19.64 -12.63 12.18
N GLU A 473 19.51 -13.94 11.93
CA GLU A 473 20.62 -14.89 12.02
C GLU A 473 21.76 -14.49 11.08
N LEU A 474 21.49 -14.28 9.80
CA LEU A 474 22.48 -13.88 8.81
C LEU A 474 23.10 -12.51 9.10
N TYR A 475 22.31 -11.55 9.57
CA TYR A 475 22.81 -10.26 10.02
C TYR A 475 23.89 -10.42 11.10
N GLU A 476 23.62 -11.20 12.15
CA GLU A 476 24.57 -11.45 13.23
C GLU A 476 25.82 -12.20 12.76
N LEU A 477 25.66 -13.16 11.86
CA LEU A 477 26.80 -13.93 11.30
C LEU A 477 27.71 -13.06 10.42
N LEU A 478 27.15 -12.23 9.56
CA LEU A 478 27.92 -11.29 8.71
C LEU A 478 28.65 -10.27 9.58
N LYS A 479 27.99 -9.73 10.60
CA LYS A 479 28.58 -8.79 11.54
C LYS A 479 29.75 -9.38 12.32
N ARG A 480 29.64 -10.64 12.79
CA ARG A 480 30.74 -11.36 13.45
C ARG A 480 31.96 -11.57 12.57
N ARG A 481 31.77 -11.60 11.24
CA ARG A 481 32.86 -11.67 10.27
C ARG A 481 33.49 -10.33 9.96
N GLY A 482 33.04 -9.25 10.59
CA GLY A 482 33.56 -7.89 10.37
C GLY A 482 33.02 -7.22 9.12
N ILE A 483 31.96 -7.76 8.48
CA ILE A 483 31.31 -7.11 7.36
C ILE A 483 30.38 -6.01 7.92
N GLN A 484 30.53 -4.80 7.42
CA GLN A 484 29.62 -3.71 7.76
C GLN A 484 28.27 -4.00 7.10
N VAL A 485 27.23 -4.18 7.92
CA VAL A 485 25.90 -4.60 7.47
C VAL A 485 24.84 -3.91 8.30
N SER A 486 23.76 -3.46 7.67
CA SER A 486 22.54 -2.96 8.29
C SER A 486 21.42 -4.01 8.22
N TYR A 487 20.40 -3.83 9.04
CA TYR A 487 19.24 -4.71 9.09
C TYR A 487 17.98 -3.89 8.88
N ILE A 488 17.15 -4.27 7.91
CA ILE A 488 15.84 -3.68 7.71
C ILE A 488 14.79 -4.62 8.28
N ASP A 489 14.09 -4.12 9.29
CA ASP A 489 12.89 -4.71 9.87
C ASP A 489 11.66 -3.81 9.59
N ARG A 490 10.53 -4.14 10.22
CA ARG A 490 9.26 -3.44 10.04
C ARG A 490 9.27 -2.01 10.58
N ASP A 491 10.11 -1.75 11.57
CA ASP A 491 10.21 -0.45 12.25
C ASP A 491 11.28 0.44 11.62
N THR A 492 12.06 -0.09 10.68
CA THR A 492 13.14 0.65 10.03
C THR A 492 12.57 1.68 9.06
N SER A 493 12.83 2.95 9.36
CA SER A 493 12.35 4.08 8.56
C SER A 493 13.40 4.68 7.62
N VAL A 494 14.68 4.28 7.74
CA VAL A 494 15.79 4.85 6.99
C VAL A 494 16.55 3.75 6.26
N PHE A 495 16.73 3.94 4.97
CA PHE A 495 17.55 3.10 4.12
C PHE A 495 19.00 3.59 4.12
N GLU A 496 19.93 2.75 4.54
CA GLU A 496 21.35 3.11 4.61
C GLU A 496 22.10 2.58 3.37
N ARG A 497 23.16 3.30 2.96
CA ARG A 497 24.09 2.82 1.95
C ARG A 497 24.91 1.67 2.51
N GLY A 498 25.26 0.71 1.68
CA GLY A 498 26.05 -0.45 2.07
C GLY A 498 25.30 -1.76 1.90
N LEU A 499 25.74 -2.79 2.62
CA LEU A 499 25.07 -4.08 2.65
C LEU A 499 23.94 -4.07 3.67
N THR A 500 22.77 -4.54 3.24
CA THR A 500 21.57 -4.67 4.07
C THR A 500 21.08 -6.11 4.09
N VAL A 501 20.62 -6.61 5.24
CA VAL A 501 19.90 -7.89 5.34
C VAL A 501 18.43 -7.61 5.58
N THR A 502 17.56 -8.29 4.82
CA THR A 502 16.10 -8.11 4.94
C THR A 502 15.33 -9.34 4.42
N THR A 503 14.02 -9.35 4.57
CA THR A 503 13.15 -10.37 4.01
C THR A 503 12.64 -9.97 2.61
N PHE A 504 12.18 -10.95 1.81
CA PHE A 504 11.66 -10.71 0.47
C PHE A 504 10.45 -9.75 0.46
N TYR A 505 9.60 -9.84 1.46
CA TYR A 505 8.41 -9.00 1.56
C TYR A 505 8.71 -7.57 2.04
N LEU A 506 9.73 -7.37 2.88
CA LEU A 506 10.21 -6.03 3.27
C LEU A 506 11.09 -5.39 2.18
N ALA A 507 11.77 -6.20 1.37
CA ALA A 507 12.51 -5.73 0.20
C ALA A 507 11.59 -5.24 -0.92
N LYS A 508 10.29 -5.56 -0.87
CA LYS A 508 9.34 -5.16 -1.89
C LYS A 508 9.23 -3.64 -1.97
N GLY A 509 9.32 -3.09 -3.19
CA GLY A 509 9.39 -1.63 -3.41
C GLY A 509 10.79 -1.03 -3.31
N LEU A 510 11.76 -1.72 -2.67
CA LEU A 510 13.17 -1.31 -2.63
C LEU A 510 13.92 -1.81 -3.88
N GLU A 511 15.03 -1.17 -4.20
CA GLU A 511 15.93 -1.56 -5.29
C GLU A 511 17.37 -1.47 -4.78
N PHE A 512 18.23 -2.43 -5.21
CA PHE A 512 19.62 -2.52 -4.79
C PHE A 512 20.51 -2.75 -6.00
N ASP A 513 21.69 -2.19 -6.00
CA ASP A 513 22.65 -2.40 -7.09
C ASP A 513 23.05 -3.88 -7.20
N GLN A 514 23.24 -4.55 -6.06
CA GLN A 514 23.63 -5.95 -5.96
C GLN A 514 22.71 -6.70 -4.98
N VAL A 515 22.25 -7.90 -5.35
CA VAL A 515 21.36 -8.72 -4.51
C VAL A 515 21.91 -10.13 -4.37
N PHE A 516 21.90 -10.62 -3.14
CA PHE A 516 22.14 -12.01 -2.75
C PHE A 516 20.82 -12.59 -2.22
N GLY A 517 20.12 -13.39 -3.02
CA GLY A 517 18.96 -14.13 -2.58
C GLY A 517 19.39 -15.42 -1.87
N VAL A 518 19.01 -15.62 -0.62
CA VAL A 518 19.32 -16.83 0.15
C VAL A 518 18.04 -17.58 0.46
N PHE A 519 17.82 -18.69 -0.22
CA PHE A 519 16.60 -19.47 -0.15
C PHE A 519 16.88 -20.96 0.07
N GLU A 520 15.89 -21.70 0.53
CA GLU A 520 15.95 -23.16 0.55
C GLU A 520 15.68 -23.74 -0.84
N GLU A 521 16.17 -24.95 -1.09
CA GLU A 521 15.97 -25.62 -2.40
C GLU A 521 14.52 -26.12 -2.57
N GLU A 522 13.71 -26.11 -1.51
CA GLU A 522 12.32 -26.57 -1.57
C GLU A 522 11.48 -25.70 -2.50
N GLU A 523 10.76 -26.33 -3.42
CA GLU A 523 9.86 -25.65 -4.34
C GLU A 523 8.43 -25.66 -3.78
N ASN A 524 7.96 -24.47 -3.43
CA ASN A 524 6.55 -24.21 -3.17
C ASN A 524 6.16 -22.84 -3.79
N PRO A 525 4.87 -22.57 -4.01
CA PRO A 525 4.43 -21.34 -4.68
C PRO A 525 4.96 -20.07 -4.02
N LEU A 526 4.97 -20.00 -2.69
CA LEU A 526 5.48 -18.83 -1.95
C LEU A 526 6.99 -18.66 -2.14
N MET A 527 7.76 -19.76 -2.19
CA MET A 527 9.20 -19.72 -2.45
C MET A 527 9.50 -19.22 -3.87
N THR A 528 8.76 -19.71 -4.86
CA THR A 528 8.85 -19.25 -6.25
C THR A 528 8.59 -17.74 -6.32
N GLN A 529 7.56 -17.26 -5.64
CA GLN A 529 7.21 -15.87 -5.58
C GLN A 529 8.28 -15.03 -4.87
N ALA A 530 8.81 -15.51 -3.76
CA ALA A 530 9.89 -14.85 -3.03
C ALA A 530 11.18 -14.73 -3.87
N LYS A 531 11.55 -15.79 -4.60
CA LYS A 531 12.67 -15.76 -5.56
C LYS A 531 12.44 -14.74 -6.68
N TYR A 532 11.22 -14.67 -7.22
CA TYR A 532 10.86 -13.68 -8.24
C TYR A 532 10.95 -12.26 -7.70
N ILE A 533 10.36 -11.98 -6.53
CA ILE A 533 10.45 -10.66 -5.90
C ILE A 533 11.91 -10.31 -5.65
N CYS A 534 12.70 -11.21 -5.07
CA CYS A 534 14.12 -11.02 -4.82
C CYS A 534 14.88 -10.66 -6.11
N ALA A 535 14.70 -11.43 -7.17
CA ALA A 535 15.38 -11.20 -8.45
C ALA A 535 15.07 -9.81 -9.02
N THR A 536 13.80 -9.37 -8.89
CA THR A 536 13.37 -8.06 -9.39
C THR A 536 13.90 -6.87 -8.57
N ARG A 537 14.55 -7.11 -7.42
CA ARG A 537 15.18 -6.05 -6.60
C ARG A 537 16.58 -5.68 -7.07
N ALA A 538 17.25 -6.53 -7.87
CA ALA A 538 18.61 -6.32 -8.34
C ALA A 538 18.65 -5.41 -9.57
N LEU A 539 19.46 -4.36 -9.53
CA LEU A 539 19.66 -3.45 -10.66
C LEU A 539 20.81 -3.90 -11.58
N HIS A 540 21.91 -4.38 -11.00
CA HIS A 540 23.17 -4.66 -11.74
C HIS A 540 23.64 -6.10 -11.59
N GLU A 541 23.61 -6.67 -10.38
CA GLU A 541 24.10 -8.02 -10.12
C GLU A 541 23.15 -8.81 -9.24
N LEU A 542 22.94 -10.09 -9.59
CA LEU A 542 22.10 -11.01 -8.85
C LEU A 542 22.82 -12.34 -8.62
N TYR A 543 22.85 -12.74 -7.35
CA TYR A 543 23.31 -14.06 -6.90
C TYR A 543 22.19 -14.77 -6.20
N MET A 544 21.87 -15.99 -6.63
CA MET A 544 20.84 -16.83 -6.02
C MET A 544 21.52 -18.01 -5.32
N TYR A 545 21.55 -17.98 -4.01
CA TYR A 545 22.17 -18.99 -3.16
C TYR A 545 21.11 -19.92 -2.59
N LEU A 546 21.19 -21.19 -2.96
CA LEU A 546 20.27 -22.22 -2.54
C LEU A 546 20.90 -23.04 -1.41
N SER A 547 20.28 -23.01 -0.25
CA SER A 547 20.74 -23.77 0.92
C SER A 547 20.13 -25.16 0.91
N LEU A 548 21.02 -26.18 0.99
CA LEU A 548 20.64 -27.57 1.21
C LEU A 548 20.51 -27.89 2.71
N ILE A 549 20.71 -26.91 3.57
CA ILE A 549 20.67 -27.07 5.02
C ILE A 549 19.22 -27.06 5.46
N HIS A 550 18.63 -28.22 5.67
CA HIS A 550 17.38 -28.32 6.38
C HIS A 550 17.58 -27.82 7.81
N ILE A 551 16.84 -26.81 8.22
CA ILE A 551 16.72 -26.45 9.64
C ILE A 551 16.07 -27.66 10.31
N SER A 552 16.87 -28.49 11.01
CA SER A 552 16.35 -29.55 11.84
C SER A 552 15.44 -28.90 12.88
N GLU A 553 14.16 -29.32 12.90
CA GLU A 553 13.21 -28.92 13.95
C GLU A 553 13.91 -28.94 15.32
N PRO A 554 13.70 -27.91 16.17
CA PRO A 554 14.21 -27.97 17.53
C PRO A 554 13.63 -29.21 18.19
N THR A 555 14.49 -30.13 18.51
CA THR A 555 14.18 -31.39 19.18
C THR A 555 13.25 -31.11 20.37
N ARG A 556 11.98 -31.53 20.26
CA ARG A 556 11.05 -31.51 21.38
C ARG A 556 11.73 -32.29 22.53
N LEU A 557 12.23 -31.57 23.50
CA LEU A 557 12.61 -32.15 24.79
C LEU A 557 11.37 -32.88 25.33
N ARG A 558 11.37 -34.21 25.18
CA ARG A 558 10.47 -35.08 25.93
C ARG A 558 10.74 -34.82 27.41
N ARG A 559 9.83 -34.12 28.05
CA ARG A 559 9.76 -34.19 29.54
C ARG A 559 9.35 -35.61 29.91
N ILE A 560 10.27 -36.29 30.57
CA ILE A 560 10.02 -37.50 31.36
C ILE A 560 9.29 -37.05 32.64
#